data_ebf051d1896eb29046790ca7430ec4d9
#
_entry.id   ebf051d1896eb29046790ca7430ec4d9
#
_cell.length_a   1.000
_cell.length_b   1.000
_cell.length_c   1.000
_cell.angle_alpha   90.00
_cell.angle_beta   90.00
_cell.angle_gamma   90.00
#
_symmetry.space_group_name_H-M   'P 1'
#
loop_
_entity.id
_entity.type
_entity.pdbx_description
1 polymer ?
#
loop_
_entity_poly.entity_id
_entity_poly.type
_entity_poly.pdbx_seq_one_letter_code
_entity_poly.pdbx_strand_id
1 'polypeptide(L)'
;REAFSNCESLKEIVFLGSMKELNKKLFAECSSLSEVIFPDMLETISDECFLNCTNLKYLSLPESLKTIGKYAFKNCNNLSDIYLSDDIENINEGAFFKCSHLKNVALSPKLKVLDTYLFGYCSNLEEIDIPESVELINDLAFFNCTDLKNVKFSPNISSIGSRTFSMCMNLREVDLPDSILSIKQGAFSNCLKLKKVKLPKNLKSISSGIFANCKSLKEIELPEKVTYIKNTAFLGCTNLNKIKLNHGLKFIGSRVFCDCITLEEITLPETIQNIEEYAFRSCMNLKKVVIPQTITSISEFAFENCPNLTIYGKKNSYAHWYANQNKIPFRVM
;
A
#
# COMPACT_ATOMS: atom_id res chain seq x y z
N ARG A 1 -18.29 14.18 29.81
CA ARG A 1 -18.18 13.70 28.43
C ARG A 1 -18.74 14.77 27.50
N GLU A 2 -18.07 15.10 26.41
CA GLU A 2 -18.55 16.03 25.35
C GLU A 2 -18.83 17.47 25.81
N ALA A 3 -18.20 17.94 26.91
CA ALA A 3 -18.52 19.20 27.55
C ALA A 3 -18.31 20.45 26.66
N PHE A 4 -17.40 20.38 25.69
CA PHE A 4 -17.12 21.44 24.74
C PHE A 4 -17.35 21.00 23.28
N SER A 5 -18.04 19.89 23.08
CA SER A 5 -18.38 19.46 21.72
C SER A 5 -19.26 20.50 21.01
N ASN A 6 -19.01 20.71 19.70
CA ASN A 6 -19.70 21.70 18.88
C ASN A 6 -19.53 23.18 19.33
N CYS A 7 -18.48 23.49 20.09
CA CYS A 7 -18.15 24.88 20.40
C CYS A 7 -17.45 25.51 19.20
N GLU A 8 -18.20 25.79 18.14
CA GLU A 8 -17.66 26.26 16.84
C GLU A 8 -16.90 27.61 16.93
N SER A 9 -17.17 28.43 17.92
CA SER A 9 -16.50 29.72 18.13
C SER A 9 -15.26 29.63 19.04
N LEU A 10 -14.98 28.48 19.63
CA LEU A 10 -13.85 28.26 20.52
C LEU A 10 -12.53 28.28 19.71
N LYS A 11 -11.63 29.21 20.03
CA LYS A 11 -10.38 29.40 19.27
C LYS A 11 -9.15 28.84 19.95
N GLU A 12 -9.10 28.91 21.28
CA GLU A 12 -7.96 28.47 22.07
C GLU A 12 -8.39 27.80 23.37
N ILE A 13 -7.56 26.90 23.87
CA ILE A 13 -7.73 26.24 25.15
C ILE A 13 -6.40 26.18 25.87
N VAL A 14 -6.42 26.58 27.14
CA VAL A 14 -5.30 26.45 28.08
C VAL A 14 -5.77 25.63 29.27
N PHE A 15 -5.14 24.50 29.49
CA PHE A 15 -5.38 23.70 30.69
C PHE A 15 -4.52 24.19 31.86
N LEU A 16 -5.18 24.68 32.93
CA LEU A 16 -4.51 25.28 34.11
C LEU A 16 -4.23 24.27 35.24
N GLY A 17 -4.55 23.01 35.06
CA GLY A 17 -4.41 21.99 36.11
C GLY A 17 -3.79 20.72 35.60
N SER A 18 -3.42 19.84 36.53
CA SER A 18 -2.95 18.51 36.19
C SER A 18 -4.14 17.58 35.87
N MET A 19 -4.15 17.04 34.66
CA MET A 19 -5.10 15.98 34.30
C MET A 19 -4.36 14.93 33.47
N LYS A 20 -4.75 13.67 33.64
CA LYS A 20 -4.10 12.54 32.98
C LYS A 20 -4.80 12.12 31.69
N GLU A 21 -6.05 12.51 31.51
CA GLU A 21 -6.84 12.08 30.37
C GLU A 21 -7.76 13.19 29.87
N LEU A 22 -7.76 13.41 28.54
CA LEU A 22 -8.79 14.14 27.83
C LEU A 22 -9.87 13.15 27.37
N ASN A 23 -11.08 13.37 27.85
CA ASN A 23 -12.20 12.46 27.60
C ASN A 23 -12.63 12.38 26.13
N LYS A 24 -13.29 11.28 25.77
CA LYS A 24 -13.89 11.07 24.46
C LYS A 24 -14.74 12.26 24.01
N LYS A 25 -14.53 12.72 22.76
CA LYS A 25 -15.25 13.81 22.09
C LYS A 25 -15.26 15.15 22.84
N LEU A 26 -14.29 15.37 23.72
CA LEU A 26 -14.30 16.57 24.58
C LEU A 26 -14.39 17.85 23.77
N PHE A 27 -13.69 17.96 22.64
CA PHE A 27 -13.64 19.11 21.73
C PHE A 27 -14.05 18.76 20.30
N ALA A 28 -14.81 17.67 20.12
CA ALA A 28 -15.28 17.29 18.79
C ALA A 28 -16.09 18.44 18.16
N GLU A 29 -15.91 18.69 16.87
CA GLU A 29 -16.61 19.72 16.07
C GLU A 29 -16.28 21.17 16.49
N CYS A 30 -15.18 21.40 17.24
CA CYS A 30 -14.69 22.75 17.53
C CYS A 30 -13.94 23.30 16.33
N SER A 31 -14.65 23.66 15.27
CA SER A 31 -14.09 23.98 13.96
C SER A 31 -13.18 25.20 13.94
N SER A 32 -13.34 26.15 14.85
CA SER A 32 -12.49 27.35 15.00
C SER A 32 -11.27 27.13 15.89
N LEU A 33 -11.17 25.98 16.59
CA LEU A 33 -10.09 25.70 17.53
C LEU A 33 -8.74 25.62 16.77
N SER A 34 -7.83 26.55 17.09
CA SER A 34 -6.55 26.69 16.41
C SER A 34 -5.35 26.38 17.30
N GLU A 35 -5.52 26.49 18.62
CA GLU A 35 -4.45 26.31 19.60
C GLU A 35 -4.94 25.56 20.84
N VAL A 36 -4.11 24.61 21.30
CA VAL A 36 -4.34 23.85 22.53
C VAL A 36 -3.03 23.77 23.31
N ILE A 37 -3.04 24.29 24.54
CA ILE A 37 -1.95 24.11 25.49
C ILE A 37 -2.34 23.00 26.45
N PHE A 38 -1.69 21.85 26.28
CA PHE A 38 -1.98 20.64 27.04
C PHE A 38 -1.38 20.69 28.46
N PRO A 39 -1.96 19.96 29.42
CA PRO A 39 -1.37 19.83 30.75
C PRO A 39 -0.15 18.90 30.72
N ASP A 40 0.89 19.21 31.46
CA ASP A 40 2.17 18.48 31.48
C ASP A 40 2.06 17.00 31.88
N MET A 41 1.03 16.64 32.64
CA MET A 41 0.81 15.28 33.15
C MET A 41 -0.15 14.45 32.30
N LEU A 42 -0.50 14.91 31.10
CA LEU A 42 -1.46 14.21 30.23
C LEU A 42 -0.86 12.91 29.70
N GLU A 43 -1.50 11.79 30.02
CA GLU A 43 -1.09 10.46 29.56
C GLU A 43 -1.94 9.94 28.39
N THR A 44 -3.22 10.41 28.28
CA THR A 44 -4.16 9.88 27.28
C THR A 44 -5.01 10.98 26.64
N ILE A 45 -5.07 10.98 25.32
CA ILE A 45 -6.09 11.67 24.53
C ILE A 45 -7.06 10.62 24.04
N SER A 46 -8.30 10.63 24.55
CA SER A 46 -9.30 9.61 24.23
C SER A 46 -9.88 9.73 22.82
N ASP A 47 -10.72 8.76 22.42
CA ASP A 47 -11.31 8.67 21.09
C ASP A 47 -12.04 9.96 20.67
N GLU A 48 -11.85 10.35 19.41
CA GLU A 48 -12.57 11.47 18.78
C GLU A 48 -12.44 12.82 19.53
N CYS A 49 -11.44 12.95 20.42
CA CYS A 49 -11.31 14.12 21.32
C CYS A 49 -11.29 15.44 20.56
N PHE A 50 -10.59 15.54 19.45
CA PHE A 50 -10.48 16.69 18.55
C PHE A 50 -11.01 16.40 17.14
N LEU A 51 -11.98 15.49 17.04
CA LEU A 51 -12.62 15.17 15.76
C LEU A 51 -13.16 16.45 15.09
N ASN A 52 -12.82 16.68 13.83
CA ASN A 52 -13.24 17.84 13.03
C ASN A 52 -12.84 19.22 13.58
N CYS A 53 -11.74 19.30 14.37
CA CYS A 53 -11.13 20.57 14.72
C CYS A 53 -10.32 21.10 13.50
N THR A 54 -11.03 21.55 12.48
CA THR A 54 -10.49 21.83 11.15
C THR A 54 -9.44 22.94 11.11
N ASN A 55 -9.48 23.90 12.07
CA ASN A 55 -8.52 25.00 12.16
C ASN A 55 -7.29 24.71 13.02
N LEU A 56 -7.21 23.53 13.64
CA LEU A 56 -6.07 23.15 14.47
C LEU A 56 -4.81 23.04 13.60
N LYS A 57 -3.79 23.89 13.90
CA LYS A 57 -2.59 23.99 13.04
C LYS A 57 -1.38 23.31 13.63
N TYR A 58 -1.19 23.46 14.92
CA TYR A 58 -0.01 22.99 15.64
C TYR A 58 -0.43 22.19 16.85
N LEU A 59 0.31 21.12 17.13
CA LEU A 59 0.16 20.31 18.34
C LEU A 59 1.52 20.22 19.03
N SER A 60 1.61 20.83 20.20
CA SER A 60 2.72 20.57 21.13
C SER A 60 2.23 19.55 22.15
N LEU A 61 2.40 18.27 21.82
CA LEU A 61 1.99 17.19 22.70
C LEU A 61 2.95 17.07 23.89
N PRO A 62 2.45 16.86 25.12
CA PRO A 62 3.31 16.75 26.30
C PRO A 62 4.13 15.45 26.29
N GLU A 63 5.33 15.49 26.89
CA GLU A 63 6.23 14.33 26.98
C GLU A 63 5.62 13.14 27.72
N SER A 64 4.69 13.39 28.65
CA SER A 64 3.98 12.37 29.43
C SER A 64 2.96 11.56 28.61
N LEU A 65 2.65 11.97 27.35
CA LEU A 65 1.60 11.35 26.56
C LEU A 65 2.01 9.97 26.08
N LYS A 66 1.19 8.98 26.38
CA LYS A 66 1.38 7.55 26.03
C LYS A 66 0.42 7.02 24.98
N THR A 67 -0.82 7.58 24.97
CA THR A 67 -1.88 7.02 24.11
C THR A 67 -2.67 8.11 23.41
N ILE A 68 -2.86 7.93 22.11
CA ILE A 68 -3.78 8.72 21.27
C ILE A 68 -4.89 7.78 20.79
N GLY A 69 -6.13 8.11 21.14
CA GLY A 69 -7.33 7.33 20.88
C GLY A 69 -7.75 7.30 19.42
N LYS A 70 -8.75 6.48 19.11
CA LYS A 70 -9.29 6.32 17.76
C LYS A 70 -9.86 7.64 17.25
N TYR A 71 -9.50 8.01 16.02
CA TYR A 71 -10.00 9.21 15.35
C TYR A 71 -9.81 10.50 16.15
N ALA A 72 -8.85 10.53 17.08
CA ALA A 72 -8.66 11.64 18.02
C ALA A 72 -8.47 12.99 17.32
N PHE A 73 -7.75 13.02 16.20
CA PHE A 73 -7.50 14.21 15.37
C PHE A 73 -8.04 14.05 13.95
N LYS A 74 -9.03 13.17 13.75
CA LYS A 74 -9.61 12.99 12.42
C LYS A 74 -10.18 14.30 11.86
N ASN A 75 -9.88 14.59 10.58
CA ASN A 75 -10.27 15.82 9.88
C ASN A 75 -9.71 17.12 10.50
N CYS A 76 -8.61 17.07 11.24
CA CYS A 76 -7.86 18.28 11.59
C CYS A 76 -7.08 18.74 10.35
N ASN A 77 -7.80 19.30 9.38
CA ASN A 77 -7.30 19.49 8.02
C ASN A 77 -6.13 20.48 7.94
N ASN A 78 -6.05 21.45 8.84
CA ASN A 78 -4.97 22.46 8.85
C ASN A 78 -3.73 22.04 9.66
N LEU A 79 -3.75 20.85 10.28
CA LEU A 79 -2.63 20.32 11.03
C LEU A 79 -1.47 20.02 10.08
N SER A 80 -0.34 20.72 10.24
CA SER A 80 0.80 20.64 9.30
C SER A 80 1.94 19.74 9.78
N ASP A 81 2.26 19.81 11.07
CA ASP A 81 3.40 19.11 11.65
C ASP A 81 3.02 18.49 12.99
N ILE A 82 3.50 17.28 13.22
CA ILE A 82 3.31 16.56 14.48
C ILE A 82 4.63 16.01 14.96
N TYR A 83 4.99 16.37 16.18
CA TYR A 83 6.12 15.79 16.89
C TYR A 83 5.56 14.95 18.04
N LEU A 84 5.64 13.64 17.87
CA LEU A 84 5.20 12.70 18.89
C LEU A 84 6.32 12.49 19.90
N SER A 85 5.98 12.57 21.18
CA SER A 85 6.97 12.30 22.24
C SER A 85 7.47 10.86 22.16
N ASP A 86 8.70 10.63 22.61
CA ASP A 86 9.32 9.30 22.61
C ASP A 86 8.59 8.28 23.51
N ASP A 87 7.70 8.76 24.39
CA ASP A 87 6.95 7.93 25.32
C ASP A 87 5.60 7.43 24.78
N ILE A 88 5.19 7.86 23.58
CA ILE A 88 3.95 7.35 22.96
C ILE A 88 4.09 5.88 22.57
N GLU A 89 3.28 5.06 23.18
CA GLU A 89 3.23 3.60 22.98
C GLU A 89 2.12 3.19 21.99
N ASN A 90 1.01 3.93 21.99
CA ASN A 90 -0.18 3.58 21.22
C ASN A 90 -0.76 4.79 20.47
N ILE A 91 -0.94 4.63 19.16
CA ILE A 91 -1.72 5.54 18.32
C ILE A 91 -2.75 4.68 17.62
N ASN A 92 -4.01 4.85 17.98
CA ASN A 92 -5.08 3.97 17.56
C ASN A 92 -5.64 4.33 16.18
N GLU A 93 -6.56 3.49 15.70
CA GLU A 93 -7.20 3.55 14.40
C GLU A 93 -7.58 4.99 13.99
N GLY A 94 -7.13 5.41 12.81
CA GLY A 94 -7.50 6.67 12.18
C GLY A 94 -7.18 7.93 12.99
N ALA A 95 -6.28 7.87 13.97
CA ALA A 95 -6.00 9.01 14.86
C ALA A 95 -5.75 10.31 14.10
N PHE A 96 -5.06 10.24 12.94
CA PHE A 96 -4.79 11.38 12.05
C PHE A 96 -5.47 11.25 10.67
N PHE A 97 -6.56 10.47 10.59
CA PHE A 97 -7.28 10.26 9.34
C PHE A 97 -7.78 11.58 8.74
N LYS A 98 -7.45 11.84 7.47
CA LYS A 98 -7.79 13.07 6.75
C LYS A 98 -7.17 14.36 7.30
N CYS A 99 -6.02 14.29 7.98
CA CYS A 99 -5.22 15.48 8.24
C CYS A 99 -4.48 15.88 6.94
N SER A 100 -5.22 16.51 6.01
CA SER A 100 -4.78 16.68 4.63
C SER A 100 -3.55 17.56 4.46
N HIS A 101 -3.30 18.52 5.36
CA HIS A 101 -2.11 19.38 5.32
C HIS A 101 -0.91 18.83 6.08
N LEU A 102 -1.05 17.65 6.71
CA LEU A 102 0.05 17.05 7.47
C LEU A 102 1.21 16.71 6.54
N LYS A 103 2.37 17.33 6.80
CA LYS A 103 3.59 17.16 6.00
C LYS A 103 4.64 16.31 6.69
N ASN A 104 4.88 16.60 7.97
CA ASN A 104 5.97 16.02 8.73
C ASN A 104 5.42 15.30 9.95
N VAL A 105 5.87 14.07 10.14
CA VAL A 105 5.53 13.25 11.30
C VAL A 105 6.78 12.57 11.80
N ALA A 106 7.16 12.86 13.05
CA ALA A 106 8.17 12.08 13.77
C ALA A 106 7.46 11.05 14.64
N LEU A 107 7.62 9.78 14.34
CA LEU A 107 6.99 8.68 15.06
C LEU A 107 7.81 8.30 16.31
N SER A 108 7.11 7.98 17.41
CA SER A 108 7.74 7.52 18.65
C SER A 108 8.52 6.20 18.44
N PRO A 109 9.71 6.05 19.00
CA PRO A 109 10.50 4.82 18.96
C PRO A 109 9.90 3.66 19.77
N LYS A 110 8.81 3.88 20.51
CA LYS A 110 8.10 2.84 21.28
C LYS A 110 6.92 2.22 20.52
N LEU A 111 6.50 2.80 19.39
CA LEU A 111 5.39 2.28 18.61
C LEU A 111 5.70 0.88 18.08
N LYS A 112 4.78 -0.06 18.26
CA LYS A 112 4.86 -1.43 17.75
C LYS A 112 4.02 -1.63 16.49
N VAL A 113 2.97 -0.85 16.32
CA VAL A 113 1.98 -0.99 15.26
C VAL A 113 1.64 0.38 14.69
N LEU A 114 1.59 0.49 13.37
CA LEU A 114 0.89 1.59 12.70
C LEU A 114 -0.50 1.10 12.37
N ASP A 115 -1.50 1.65 13.07
CA ASP A 115 -2.86 1.10 13.06
C ASP A 115 -3.64 1.45 11.80
N THR A 116 -4.81 0.84 11.63
CA THR A 116 -5.69 1.00 10.48
C THR A 116 -6.05 2.46 10.25
N TYR A 117 -5.95 2.93 9.01
CA TYR A 117 -6.22 4.33 8.62
C TYR A 117 -5.39 5.40 9.35
N LEU A 118 -4.33 5.07 10.06
CA LEU A 118 -3.60 6.00 10.94
C LEU A 118 -3.34 7.36 10.29
N PHE A 119 -2.79 7.36 9.07
CA PHE A 119 -2.53 8.55 8.24
C PHE A 119 -3.32 8.52 6.92
N GLY A 120 -4.40 7.75 6.86
CA GLY A 120 -5.21 7.70 5.64
C GLY A 120 -5.68 9.09 5.22
N TYR A 121 -5.52 9.43 3.92
CA TYR A 121 -5.84 10.74 3.34
C TYR A 121 -5.02 11.93 3.88
N CYS A 122 -3.84 11.70 4.47
CA CYS A 122 -2.86 12.75 4.72
C CYS A 122 -2.16 13.09 3.40
N SER A 123 -2.86 13.83 2.53
CA SER A 123 -2.47 14.03 1.13
C SER A 123 -1.14 14.76 0.95
N ASN A 124 -0.77 15.63 1.89
CA ASN A 124 0.47 16.42 1.83
C ASN A 124 1.66 15.73 2.53
N LEU A 125 1.48 14.54 3.11
CA LEU A 125 2.57 13.79 3.74
C LEU A 125 3.58 13.37 2.66
N GLU A 126 4.81 13.91 2.73
CA GLU A 126 5.83 13.70 1.70
C GLU A 126 6.75 12.53 1.96
N GLU A 127 7.07 12.29 3.23
CA GLU A 127 7.95 11.20 3.64
C GLU A 127 7.59 10.69 5.04
N ILE A 128 7.98 9.45 5.32
CA ILE A 128 7.81 8.85 6.64
C ILE A 128 8.97 7.91 6.95
N ASP A 129 9.58 8.10 8.11
CA ASP A 129 10.54 7.18 8.70
C ASP A 129 9.83 6.29 9.72
N ILE A 130 9.76 4.99 9.45
CA ILE A 130 9.10 4.03 10.33
C ILE A 130 10.15 3.51 11.33
N PRO A 131 9.95 3.72 12.66
CA PRO A 131 10.90 3.33 13.70
C PRO A 131 11.18 1.83 13.72
N GLU A 132 12.37 1.45 14.17
CA GLU A 132 12.78 0.04 14.28
C GLU A 132 11.88 -0.80 15.21
N SER A 133 11.18 -0.15 16.14
CA SER A 133 10.21 -0.79 17.02
C SER A 133 8.97 -1.33 16.33
N VAL A 134 8.62 -0.78 15.15
CA VAL A 134 7.39 -1.13 14.44
C VAL A 134 7.54 -2.49 13.76
N GLU A 135 6.62 -3.39 14.07
CA GLU A 135 6.55 -4.75 13.57
C GLU A 135 5.40 -4.97 12.57
N LEU A 136 4.35 -4.16 12.67
CA LEU A 136 3.15 -4.29 11.84
C LEU A 136 2.70 -2.94 11.29
N ILE A 137 2.30 -2.93 10.01
CA ILE A 137 1.58 -1.83 9.39
C ILE A 137 0.21 -2.36 8.96
N ASN A 138 -0.84 -1.86 9.60
CA ASN A 138 -2.20 -2.33 9.38
C ASN A 138 -2.83 -1.80 8.08
N ASP A 139 -4.05 -2.27 7.81
CA ASP A 139 -4.78 -1.96 6.59
C ASP A 139 -4.99 -0.45 6.43
N LEU A 140 -4.76 0.08 5.20
CA LEU A 140 -5.06 1.47 4.85
C LEU A 140 -4.27 2.54 5.64
N ALA A 141 -3.21 2.18 6.39
CA ALA A 141 -2.50 3.11 7.28
C ALA A 141 -2.03 4.39 6.59
N PHE A 142 -1.64 4.33 5.31
CA PHE A 142 -1.21 5.45 4.46
C PHE A 142 -2.06 5.56 3.18
N PHE A 143 -3.30 5.06 3.21
CA PHE A 143 -4.18 5.10 2.05
C PHE A 143 -4.40 6.53 1.55
N ASN A 144 -4.19 6.76 0.25
CA ASN A 144 -4.36 8.06 -0.39
C ASN A 144 -3.48 9.20 0.19
N CYS A 145 -2.27 8.87 0.65
CA CYS A 145 -1.22 9.86 0.90
C CYS A 145 -0.58 10.23 -0.44
N THR A 146 -1.25 11.10 -1.20
CA THR A 146 -0.94 11.34 -2.62
C THR A 146 0.45 11.90 -2.85
N ASP A 147 0.97 12.72 -1.93
CA ASP A 147 2.28 13.34 -2.04
C ASP A 147 3.43 12.51 -1.44
N LEU A 148 3.11 11.34 -0.86
CA LEU A 148 4.13 10.47 -0.28
C LEU A 148 5.12 9.98 -1.34
N LYS A 149 6.39 10.40 -1.21
CA LYS A 149 7.49 10.14 -2.14
C LYS A 149 8.41 9.03 -1.66
N ASN A 150 8.66 9.01 -0.34
CA ASN A 150 9.64 8.14 0.29
C ASN A 150 9.06 7.50 1.56
N VAL A 151 9.36 6.22 1.75
CA VAL A 151 9.08 5.48 2.98
C VAL A 151 10.35 4.75 3.39
N LYS A 152 10.85 5.05 4.58
CA LYS A 152 11.93 4.27 5.18
C LYS A 152 11.33 3.20 6.08
N PHE A 153 11.43 1.95 5.65
CA PHE A 153 10.86 0.82 6.38
C PHE A 153 11.76 0.37 7.53
N SER A 154 11.14 0.07 8.68
CA SER A 154 11.80 -0.63 9.78
C SER A 154 12.28 -2.01 9.33
N PRO A 155 13.49 -2.45 9.72
CA PRO A 155 13.97 -3.79 9.41
C PRO A 155 13.19 -4.91 10.12
N ASN A 156 12.34 -4.58 11.09
CA ASN A 156 11.59 -5.54 11.91
C ASN A 156 10.13 -5.74 11.47
N ILE A 157 9.68 -5.04 10.40
CA ILE A 157 8.31 -5.21 9.90
C ILE A 157 8.10 -6.62 9.39
N SER A 158 7.10 -7.31 9.93
CA SER A 158 6.72 -8.68 9.54
C SER A 158 5.56 -8.72 8.54
N SER A 159 4.70 -7.68 8.51
CA SER A 159 3.53 -7.66 7.64
C SER A 159 3.11 -6.24 7.25
N ILE A 160 2.64 -6.11 6.01
CA ILE A 160 1.99 -4.90 5.47
C ILE A 160 0.54 -5.22 5.14
N GLY A 161 -0.38 -4.42 5.65
CA GLY A 161 -1.82 -4.56 5.52
C GLY A 161 -2.37 -4.35 4.11
N SER A 162 -3.69 -4.54 3.96
CA SER A 162 -4.40 -4.33 2.70
C SER A 162 -4.46 -2.84 2.37
N ARG A 163 -4.16 -2.51 1.11
CA ARG A 163 -4.22 -1.13 0.58
C ARG A 163 -3.44 -0.10 1.39
N THR A 164 -2.44 -0.53 2.17
CA THR A 164 -1.67 0.34 3.08
C THR A 164 -1.14 1.59 2.38
N PHE A 165 -0.50 1.43 1.23
CA PHE A 165 0.03 2.53 0.40
C PHE A 165 -0.74 2.71 -0.91
N SER A 166 -1.97 2.19 -0.98
CA SER A 166 -2.78 2.38 -2.18
C SER A 166 -3.07 3.86 -2.40
N MET A 167 -2.97 4.31 -3.67
CA MET A 167 -3.12 5.71 -4.09
C MET A 167 -2.02 6.67 -3.55
N CYS A 168 -0.87 6.17 -3.11
CA CYS A 168 0.32 6.99 -2.91
C CYS A 168 0.94 7.32 -4.28
N MET A 169 0.32 8.26 -4.99
CA MET A 169 0.57 8.50 -6.42
C MET A 169 1.99 8.99 -6.71
N ASN A 170 2.64 9.63 -5.75
CA ASN A 170 4.00 10.17 -5.88
C ASN A 170 5.10 9.23 -5.37
N LEU A 171 4.76 8.06 -4.80
CA LEU A 171 5.73 7.07 -4.33
C LEU A 171 6.57 6.55 -5.50
N ARG A 172 7.90 6.64 -5.36
CA ARG A 172 8.83 6.38 -6.48
C ARG A 172 9.53 5.03 -6.40
N GLU A 173 10.00 4.71 -5.22
CA GLU A 173 10.77 3.49 -4.95
C GLU A 173 10.35 2.88 -3.62
N VAL A 174 10.42 1.56 -3.54
CA VAL A 174 10.10 0.80 -2.33
C VAL A 174 11.16 -0.28 -2.14
N ASP A 175 11.93 -0.20 -1.04
CA ASP A 175 12.88 -1.22 -0.61
C ASP A 175 12.32 -1.91 0.64
N LEU A 176 11.73 -3.09 0.42
CA LEU A 176 11.06 -3.85 1.50
C LEU A 176 12.05 -4.76 2.21
N PRO A 177 12.12 -4.72 3.56
CA PRO A 177 13.03 -5.55 4.33
C PRO A 177 12.68 -7.04 4.24
N ASP A 178 13.71 -7.90 4.35
CA ASP A 178 13.56 -9.36 4.25
C ASP A 178 12.78 -9.99 5.42
N SER A 179 12.52 -9.22 6.49
CA SER A 179 11.65 -9.60 7.62
C SER A 179 10.18 -9.74 7.23
N ILE A 180 9.74 -9.07 6.16
CA ILE A 180 8.34 -9.11 5.72
C ILE A 180 8.02 -10.50 5.15
N LEU A 181 7.05 -11.16 5.79
CA LEU A 181 6.53 -12.47 5.39
C LEU A 181 5.24 -12.38 4.59
N SER A 182 4.51 -11.25 4.74
CA SER A 182 3.20 -11.05 4.12
C SER A 182 2.98 -9.60 3.73
N ILE A 183 2.50 -9.40 2.48
CA ILE A 183 2.00 -8.13 1.98
C ILE A 183 0.59 -8.40 1.47
N LYS A 184 -0.41 -7.72 2.03
CA LYS A 184 -1.80 -7.99 1.72
C LYS A 184 -2.26 -7.33 0.42
N GLN A 185 -3.52 -7.60 0.05
CA GLN A 185 -4.14 -7.17 -1.19
C GLN A 185 -4.04 -5.67 -1.42
N GLY A 186 -3.66 -5.28 -2.66
CA GLY A 186 -3.67 -3.89 -3.13
C GLY A 186 -2.70 -2.96 -2.40
N ALA A 187 -1.73 -3.49 -1.65
CA ALA A 187 -0.88 -2.69 -0.74
C ALA A 187 -0.22 -1.48 -1.42
N PHE A 188 0.15 -1.60 -2.70
CA PHE A 188 0.76 -0.53 -3.51
C PHE A 188 -0.06 -0.20 -4.77
N SER A 189 -1.36 -0.55 -4.80
CA SER A 189 -2.18 -0.28 -5.97
C SER A 189 -2.32 1.22 -6.24
N ASN A 190 -2.34 1.62 -7.52
CA ASN A 190 -2.41 3.02 -7.97
C ASN A 190 -1.24 3.92 -7.51
N CYS A 191 -0.07 3.35 -7.20
CA CYS A 191 1.16 4.10 -7.03
C CYS A 191 1.72 4.47 -8.41
N LEU A 192 1.16 5.51 -9.02
CA LEU A 192 1.36 5.84 -10.45
C LEU A 192 2.81 6.10 -10.82
N LYS A 193 3.62 6.67 -9.88
CA LYS A 193 5.03 7.00 -10.10
C LYS A 193 6.00 5.95 -9.57
N LEU A 194 5.51 4.80 -9.08
CA LEU A 194 6.36 3.73 -8.56
C LEU A 194 7.16 3.09 -9.71
N LYS A 195 8.48 3.28 -9.68
CA LYS A 195 9.42 2.84 -10.73
C LYS A 195 10.18 1.57 -10.37
N LYS A 196 10.47 1.40 -9.08
CA LYS A 196 11.33 0.32 -8.58
C LYS A 196 10.78 -0.25 -7.28
N VAL A 197 10.77 -1.57 -7.22
CA VAL A 197 10.36 -2.33 -6.03
C VAL A 197 11.37 -3.43 -5.79
N LYS A 198 11.93 -3.47 -4.58
CA LYS A 198 12.66 -4.63 -4.09
C LYS A 198 11.74 -5.42 -3.16
N LEU A 199 11.42 -6.65 -3.55
CA LEU A 199 10.56 -7.55 -2.78
C LEU A 199 11.36 -8.32 -1.72
N PRO A 200 10.74 -8.65 -0.55
CA PRO A 200 11.37 -9.45 0.49
C PRO A 200 11.69 -10.87 -0.01
N LYS A 201 12.89 -11.38 0.27
CA LYS A 201 13.32 -12.74 -0.17
C LYS A 201 12.46 -13.88 0.36
N ASN A 202 11.79 -13.67 1.50
CA ASN A 202 10.98 -14.69 2.16
C ASN A 202 9.50 -14.69 1.75
N LEU A 203 9.11 -13.80 0.83
CA LEU A 203 7.73 -13.71 0.37
C LEU A 203 7.31 -14.98 -0.39
N LYS A 204 6.16 -15.56 -0.04
CA LYS A 204 5.66 -16.82 -0.64
C LYS A 204 4.64 -16.59 -1.74
N SER A 205 4.02 -15.41 -1.79
CA SER A 205 3.02 -15.08 -2.81
C SER A 205 2.97 -13.58 -3.11
N ILE A 206 2.66 -13.24 -4.35
CA ILE A 206 2.30 -11.90 -4.78
C ILE A 206 0.79 -11.77 -4.64
N SER A 207 0.33 -10.89 -3.75
CA SER A 207 -1.09 -10.74 -3.41
C SER A 207 -1.91 -10.08 -4.51
N SER A 208 -3.25 -10.27 -4.46
CA SER A 208 -4.16 -9.71 -5.46
C SER A 208 -4.02 -8.19 -5.55
N GLY A 209 -3.90 -7.67 -6.77
CA GLY A 209 -3.85 -6.24 -7.06
C GLY A 209 -2.72 -5.47 -6.40
N ILE A 210 -1.70 -6.14 -5.87
CA ILE A 210 -0.66 -5.50 -5.05
C ILE A 210 0.01 -4.31 -5.75
N PHE A 211 0.27 -4.40 -7.06
CA PHE A 211 0.82 -3.35 -7.91
C PHE A 211 -0.14 -2.91 -9.01
N ALA A 212 -1.44 -3.17 -8.87
CA ALA A 212 -2.40 -2.77 -9.89
C ALA A 212 -2.30 -1.26 -10.18
N ASN A 213 -2.22 -0.89 -11.47
CA ASN A 213 -2.04 0.48 -11.96
C ASN A 213 -0.74 1.18 -11.51
N CYS A 214 0.32 0.44 -11.20
CA CYS A 214 1.65 1.03 -11.05
C CYS A 214 2.23 1.36 -12.42
N LYS A 215 1.72 2.43 -13.04
CA LYS A 215 1.98 2.76 -14.45
C LYS A 215 3.45 3.03 -14.78
N SER A 216 4.27 3.43 -13.79
CA SER A 216 5.70 3.71 -14.00
C SER A 216 6.61 2.54 -13.72
N LEU A 217 6.09 1.40 -13.22
CA LEU A 217 6.87 0.20 -12.91
C LEU A 217 7.38 -0.42 -14.22
N LYS A 218 8.73 -0.49 -14.36
CA LYS A 218 9.36 -0.97 -15.59
C LYS A 218 9.78 -2.43 -15.51
N GLU A 219 10.29 -2.82 -14.37
CA GLU A 219 10.78 -4.17 -14.15
C GLU A 219 10.51 -4.63 -12.72
N ILE A 220 10.38 -5.93 -12.55
CA ILE A 220 10.28 -6.56 -11.24
C ILE A 220 10.88 -7.98 -11.30
N GLU A 221 11.58 -8.35 -10.24
CA GLU A 221 12.10 -9.69 -10.04
C GLU A 221 11.35 -10.36 -8.90
N LEU A 222 10.84 -11.58 -9.16
CA LEU A 222 10.14 -12.35 -8.14
C LEU A 222 11.14 -13.10 -7.27
N PRO A 223 11.00 -13.04 -5.93
CA PRO A 223 11.78 -13.87 -5.01
C PRO A 223 11.61 -15.38 -5.29
N GLU A 224 12.66 -16.15 -5.06
CA GLU A 224 12.67 -17.59 -5.36
C GLU A 224 11.58 -18.41 -4.63
N LYS A 225 11.13 -17.93 -3.46
CA LYS A 225 10.08 -18.60 -2.66
C LYS A 225 8.65 -18.30 -3.12
N VAL A 226 8.46 -17.40 -4.07
CA VAL A 226 7.12 -17.06 -4.59
C VAL A 226 6.60 -18.22 -5.44
N THR A 227 5.46 -18.78 -5.03
CA THR A 227 4.80 -19.88 -5.76
C THR A 227 3.48 -19.46 -6.39
N TYR A 228 2.91 -18.30 -6.00
CA TYR A 228 1.62 -17.81 -6.50
C TYR A 228 1.68 -16.33 -6.83
N ILE A 229 1.22 -15.94 -8.01
CA ILE A 229 0.84 -14.57 -8.35
C ILE A 229 -0.69 -14.54 -8.40
N LYS A 230 -1.32 -13.83 -7.45
CA LYS A 230 -2.78 -13.77 -7.35
C LYS A 230 -3.37 -12.78 -8.35
N ASN A 231 -4.70 -12.82 -8.50
CA ASN A 231 -5.44 -12.06 -9.51
C ASN A 231 -5.06 -10.58 -9.54
N THR A 232 -4.98 -10.00 -10.72
CA THR A 232 -4.77 -8.55 -10.96
C THR A 232 -3.47 -7.97 -10.37
N ALA A 233 -2.49 -8.81 -9.99
CA ALA A 233 -1.30 -8.36 -9.26
C ALA A 233 -0.54 -7.23 -9.97
N PHE A 234 -0.46 -7.24 -11.30
CA PHE A 234 0.19 -6.25 -12.15
C PHE A 234 -0.78 -5.64 -13.19
N LEU A 235 -2.09 -5.74 -12.95
CA LEU A 235 -3.11 -5.14 -13.82
C LEU A 235 -2.79 -3.67 -14.11
N GLY A 236 -2.74 -3.26 -15.37
CA GLY A 236 -2.53 -1.86 -15.77
C GLY A 236 -1.13 -1.31 -15.47
N CYS A 237 -0.12 -2.18 -15.28
CA CYS A 237 1.28 -1.80 -15.23
C CYS A 237 1.78 -1.49 -16.65
N THR A 238 1.33 -0.39 -17.23
CA THR A 238 1.47 -0.06 -18.66
C THR A 238 2.91 0.07 -19.13
N ASN A 239 3.88 0.33 -18.25
CA ASN A 239 5.30 0.43 -18.57
C ASN A 239 6.11 -0.82 -18.14
N LEU A 240 5.45 -1.89 -17.65
CA LEU A 240 6.13 -3.11 -17.27
C LEU A 240 6.62 -3.85 -18.53
N ASN A 241 7.91 -3.72 -18.82
CA ASN A 241 8.52 -4.33 -20.00
C ASN A 241 9.34 -5.58 -19.68
N LYS A 242 9.68 -5.78 -18.40
CA LYS A 242 10.47 -6.94 -17.97
C LYS A 242 9.98 -7.50 -16.64
N ILE A 243 9.68 -8.78 -16.63
CA ILE A 243 9.42 -9.54 -15.41
C ILE A 243 10.20 -10.84 -15.45
N LYS A 244 10.93 -11.13 -14.37
CA LYS A 244 11.62 -12.41 -14.21
C LYS A 244 10.80 -13.29 -13.28
N LEU A 245 10.18 -14.33 -13.86
CA LEU A 245 9.48 -15.37 -13.11
C LEU A 245 10.50 -16.38 -12.56
N ASN A 246 10.31 -16.82 -11.32
CA ASN A 246 11.15 -17.85 -10.74
C ASN A 246 10.70 -19.26 -11.16
N HIS A 247 11.58 -20.25 -11.04
CA HIS A 247 11.31 -21.62 -11.45
C HIS A 247 10.30 -22.37 -10.56
N GLY A 248 10.04 -21.86 -9.36
CA GLY A 248 9.08 -22.46 -8.41
C GLY A 248 7.63 -21.96 -8.54
N LEU A 249 7.38 -21.04 -9.47
CA LEU A 249 6.05 -20.44 -9.64
C LEU A 249 5.06 -21.44 -10.17
N LYS A 250 3.97 -21.67 -9.44
CA LYS A 250 2.94 -22.68 -9.75
C LYS A 250 1.64 -22.11 -10.32
N PHE A 251 1.38 -20.81 -10.09
CA PHE A 251 0.10 -20.22 -10.44
C PHE A 251 0.23 -18.76 -10.82
N ILE A 252 -0.40 -18.38 -11.91
CA ILE A 252 -0.61 -17.01 -12.39
C ILE A 252 -2.13 -16.81 -12.50
N GLY A 253 -2.67 -15.94 -11.66
CA GLY A 253 -4.12 -15.71 -11.57
C GLY A 253 -4.71 -14.92 -12.72
N SER A 254 -6.02 -14.70 -12.67
CA SER A 254 -6.75 -13.93 -13.68
C SER A 254 -6.29 -12.48 -13.73
N ARG A 255 -6.18 -11.93 -14.96
CA ARG A 255 -5.83 -10.52 -15.24
C ARG A 255 -4.49 -10.05 -14.63
N VAL A 256 -3.57 -10.99 -14.36
CA VAL A 256 -2.29 -10.63 -13.70
C VAL A 256 -1.51 -9.60 -14.49
N PHE A 257 -1.39 -9.78 -15.80
CA PHE A 257 -0.68 -8.88 -16.72
C PHE A 257 -1.63 -8.17 -17.69
N CYS A 258 -2.93 -8.11 -17.39
CA CYS A 258 -3.87 -7.39 -18.21
C CYS A 258 -3.46 -5.91 -18.33
N ASP A 259 -3.47 -5.35 -19.54
CA ASP A 259 -3.02 -3.99 -19.86
C ASP A 259 -1.54 -3.69 -19.55
N CYS A 260 -0.67 -4.72 -19.51
CA CYS A 260 0.79 -4.55 -19.50
C CYS A 260 1.27 -4.25 -20.94
N ILE A 261 0.99 -3.04 -21.41
CA ILE A 261 1.11 -2.66 -22.83
C ILE A 261 2.53 -2.82 -23.37
N THR A 262 3.55 -2.54 -22.55
CA THR A 262 4.96 -2.57 -22.97
C THR A 262 5.65 -3.92 -22.77
N LEU A 263 4.96 -4.93 -22.23
CA LEU A 263 5.53 -6.26 -22.09
C LEU A 263 5.74 -6.89 -23.47
N GLU A 264 7.00 -7.17 -23.84
CA GLU A 264 7.34 -7.71 -25.15
C GLU A 264 7.48 -9.23 -25.17
N GLU A 265 8.01 -9.80 -24.10
CA GLU A 265 8.21 -11.23 -23.99
C GLU A 265 8.06 -11.75 -22.57
N ILE A 266 7.66 -13.02 -22.46
CA ILE A 266 7.62 -13.71 -21.18
C ILE A 266 7.86 -15.22 -21.40
N THR A 267 8.61 -15.83 -20.48
CA THR A 267 8.82 -17.27 -20.43
C THR A 267 8.13 -17.83 -19.18
N LEU A 268 7.18 -18.73 -19.37
CA LEU A 268 6.50 -19.41 -18.27
C LEU A 268 7.35 -20.59 -17.78
N PRO A 269 7.53 -20.76 -16.45
CA PRO A 269 8.28 -21.89 -15.92
C PRO A 269 7.52 -23.24 -16.08
N GLU A 270 8.28 -24.33 -16.10
CA GLU A 270 7.75 -25.70 -16.27
C GLU A 270 6.79 -26.14 -15.13
N THR A 271 6.70 -25.39 -14.07
CA THR A 271 5.79 -25.66 -12.93
C THR A 271 4.37 -25.14 -13.14
N ILE A 272 4.14 -24.28 -14.15
CA ILE A 272 2.82 -23.73 -14.46
C ILE A 272 2.01 -24.78 -15.25
N GLN A 273 0.74 -24.96 -14.85
CA GLN A 273 -0.19 -25.88 -15.51
C GLN A 273 -1.35 -25.17 -16.21
N ASN A 274 -1.72 -23.97 -15.75
CA ASN A 274 -2.86 -23.22 -16.27
C ASN A 274 -2.50 -21.77 -16.55
N ILE A 275 -3.12 -21.19 -17.58
CA ILE A 275 -3.12 -19.75 -17.85
C ILE A 275 -4.57 -19.28 -17.70
N GLU A 276 -4.80 -18.45 -16.71
CA GLU A 276 -6.12 -18.02 -16.28
C GLU A 276 -6.73 -16.94 -17.19
N GLU A 277 -8.00 -16.65 -16.94
CA GLU A 277 -8.81 -15.70 -17.72
C GLU A 277 -8.17 -14.31 -17.77
N TYR A 278 -8.03 -13.77 -18.99
CA TYR A 278 -7.45 -12.43 -19.25
C TYR A 278 -6.02 -12.23 -18.73
N ALA A 279 -5.28 -13.31 -18.44
CA ALA A 279 -3.96 -13.19 -17.80
C ALA A 279 -3.02 -12.22 -18.53
N PHE A 280 -3.09 -12.14 -19.86
CA PHE A 280 -2.30 -11.26 -20.72
C PHE A 280 -3.15 -10.40 -21.65
N ARG A 281 -4.42 -10.18 -21.32
CA ARG A 281 -5.31 -9.36 -22.14
C ARG A 281 -4.71 -7.97 -22.38
N SER A 282 -4.82 -7.48 -23.63
CA SER A 282 -4.37 -6.15 -24.04
C SER A 282 -2.87 -5.89 -23.81
N CYS A 283 -2.03 -6.94 -23.83
CA CYS A 283 -0.58 -6.80 -23.90
C CYS A 283 -0.19 -6.47 -25.35
N MET A 284 -0.40 -5.20 -25.76
CA MET A 284 -0.35 -4.76 -27.16
C MET A 284 0.99 -4.99 -27.83
N ASN A 285 2.11 -4.97 -27.08
CA ASN A 285 3.45 -5.17 -27.60
C ASN A 285 3.99 -6.59 -27.36
N LEU A 286 3.18 -7.52 -26.83
CA LEU A 286 3.61 -8.87 -26.54
C LEU A 286 3.86 -9.65 -27.83
N LYS A 287 5.13 -9.93 -28.11
CA LYS A 287 5.63 -10.59 -29.33
C LYS A 287 5.91 -12.07 -29.12
N LYS A 288 6.33 -12.44 -27.90
CA LYS A 288 6.81 -13.78 -27.60
C LYS A 288 6.33 -14.27 -26.25
N VAL A 289 5.62 -15.40 -26.23
CA VAL A 289 5.32 -16.15 -25.01
C VAL A 289 5.85 -17.57 -25.17
N VAL A 290 6.76 -17.97 -24.27
CA VAL A 290 7.23 -19.36 -24.20
C VAL A 290 6.33 -20.12 -23.23
N ILE A 291 5.61 -21.11 -23.73
CA ILE A 291 4.66 -21.92 -22.97
C ILE A 291 5.23 -23.34 -22.80
N PRO A 292 5.42 -23.80 -21.56
CA PRO A 292 5.96 -25.12 -21.29
C PRO A 292 4.97 -26.23 -21.67
N GLN A 293 5.49 -27.44 -21.86
CA GLN A 293 4.65 -28.59 -22.19
C GLN A 293 3.75 -29.07 -21.06
N THR A 294 4.00 -28.61 -19.84
CA THR A 294 3.21 -28.92 -18.63
C THR A 294 1.87 -28.21 -18.57
N ILE A 295 1.64 -27.21 -19.43
CA ILE A 295 0.35 -26.53 -19.56
C ILE A 295 -0.72 -27.50 -20.03
N THR A 296 -1.81 -27.59 -19.26
CA THR A 296 -3.00 -28.41 -19.54
C THR A 296 -4.25 -27.59 -19.87
N SER A 297 -4.22 -26.28 -19.53
CA SER A 297 -5.35 -25.37 -19.77
C SER A 297 -4.86 -23.95 -20.04
N ILE A 298 -5.47 -23.31 -21.04
CA ILE A 298 -5.33 -21.88 -21.34
C ILE A 298 -6.74 -21.35 -21.56
N SER A 299 -7.12 -20.34 -20.76
CA SER A 299 -8.43 -19.70 -20.94
C SER A 299 -8.57 -19.09 -22.33
N GLU A 300 -9.78 -19.15 -22.91
CA GLU A 300 -10.10 -18.63 -24.23
C GLU A 300 -9.61 -17.17 -24.41
N PHE A 301 -9.83 -16.33 -23.41
CA PHE A 301 -9.49 -14.90 -23.45
C PHE A 301 -8.13 -14.56 -22.81
N ALA A 302 -7.28 -15.57 -22.55
CA ALA A 302 -5.99 -15.36 -21.87
C ALA A 302 -5.11 -14.32 -22.59
N PHE A 303 -5.12 -14.32 -23.93
CA PHE A 303 -4.34 -13.44 -24.81
C PHE A 303 -5.21 -12.52 -25.69
N GLU A 304 -6.42 -12.20 -25.22
CA GLU A 304 -7.31 -11.29 -25.95
C GLU A 304 -6.61 -9.94 -26.19
N ASN A 305 -6.75 -9.37 -27.41
CA ASN A 305 -6.09 -8.13 -27.80
C ASN A 305 -4.55 -8.13 -27.71
N CYS A 306 -3.90 -9.25 -28.08
CA CYS A 306 -2.45 -9.36 -28.25
C CYS A 306 -2.10 -9.48 -29.73
N PRO A 307 -2.15 -8.40 -30.55
CA PRO A 307 -2.12 -8.48 -32.02
C PRO A 307 -0.76 -8.96 -32.59
N ASN A 308 0.31 -8.82 -31.82
CA ASN A 308 1.67 -9.14 -32.27
C ASN A 308 2.19 -10.50 -31.75
N LEU A 309 1.35 -11.26 -31.04
CA LEU A 309 1.76 -12.45 -30.31
C LEU A 309 2.16 -13.61 -31.23
N THR A 310 3.28 -14.23 -30.91
CA THR A 310 3.69 -15.56 -31.35
C THR A 310 3.88 -16.45 -30.11
N ILE A 311 3.24 -17.60 -30.08
CA ILE A 311 3.43 -18.59 -29.03
C ILE A 311 4.59 -19.54 -29.42
N TYR A 312 5.47 -19.79 -28.47
CA TYR A 312 6.59 -20.73 -28.60
C TYR A 312 6.37 -21.89 -27.65
N GLY A 313 6.60 -23.13 -28.12
CA GLY A 313 6.44 -24.31 -27.30
C GLY A 313 6.75 -25.61 -28.03
N LYS A 314 6.42 -26.72 -27.38
CA LYS A 314 6.65 -28.06 -27.96
C LYS A 314 5.58 -28.40 -29.00
N LYS A 315 6.00 -29.01 -30.10
CA LYS A 315 5.06 -29.54 -31.10
C LYS A 315 4.09 -30.55 -30.45
N ASN A 316 2.80 -30.48 -30.86
CA ASN A 316 1.71 -31.32 -30.34
C ASN A 316 1.40 -31.11 -28.83
N SER A 317 1.84 -30.04 -28.21
CA SER A 317 1.45 -29.62 -26.84
C SER A 317 0.06 -28.95 -26.86
N TYR A 318 -0.49 -28.75 -25.65
CA TYR A 318 -1.71 -27.95 -25.48
C TYR A 318 -1.55 -26.51 -26.02
N ALA A 319 -0.37 -25.88 -25.80
CA ALA A 319 -0.05 -24.59 -26.36
C ALA A 319 -0.11 -24.54 -27.89
N HIS A 320 0.34 -25.60 -28.57
CA HIS A 320 0.24 -25.72 -30.02
C HIS A 320 -1.24 -25.85 -30.50
N TRP A 321 -2.03 -26.67 -29.83
CA TRP A 321 -3.46 -26.76 -30.08
C TRP A 321 -4.19 -25.44 -29.89
N TYR A 322 -3.97 -24.78 -28.74
CA TYR A 322 -4.57 -23.48 -28.40
C TYR A 322 -4.23 -22.39 -29.43
N ALA A 323 -2.95 -22.31 -29.84
CA ALA A 323 -2.51 -21.36 -30.85
C ALA A 323 -3.25 -21.53 -32.17
N ASN A 324 -3.42 -22.78 -32.63
CA ASN A 324 -4.17 -23.09 -33.84
C ASN A 324 -5.67 -22.72 -33.75
N GLN A 325 -6.32 -23.03 -32.61
CA GLN A 325 -7.74 -22.69 -32.40
C GLN A 325 -7.97 -21.14 -32.42
N ASN A 326 -7.02 -20.40 -31.89
CA ASN A 326 -7.12 -18.92 -31.77
C ASN A 326 -6.42 -18.19 -32.92
N LYS A 327 -5.93 -18.88 -33.94
CA LYS A 327 -5.20 -18.31 -35.09
C LYS A 327 -3.97 -17.47 -34.68
N ILE A 328 -3.32 -17.86 -33.59
CA ILE A 328 -2.09 -17.22 -33.10
C ILE A 328 -0.89 -17.94 -33.74
N PRO A 329 0.09 -17.23 -34.31
CA PRO A 329 1.31 -17.84 -34.83
C PRO A 329 2.01 -18.71 -33.79
N PHE A 330 2.45 -19.90 -34.19
CA PHE A 330 3.14 -20.85 -33.32
C PHE A 330 4.53 -21.20 -33.86
N ARG A 331 5.52 -21.26 -32.97
CA ARG A 331 6.88 -21.72 -33.30
C ARG A 331 7.32 -22.84 -32.36
N VAL A 332 7.88 -23.88 -32.96
CA VAL A 332 8.39 -25.06 -32.22
C VAL A 332 9.75 -24.71 -31.62
N MET A 333 9.95 -25.09 -30.36
CA MET A 333 11.20 -25.00 -29.62
C MET A 333 11.73 -26.41 -29.33
#